data_86e85777cadc2a12077224f04638822c
#
_entry.id   86e85777cadc2a12077224f04638822c
#
_cell.length_a   1.000
_cell.length_b   1.000
_cell.length_c   1.000
_cell.angle_alpha   90.00
_cell.angle_beta   90.00
_cell.angle_gamma   90.00
#
_symmetry.space_group_name_H-M   'P 1'
#
loop_
_entity.id
_entity.type
_entity.pdbx_description
1 polymer ?
#
loop_
_entity_poly.entity_id
_entity_poly.type
_entity_poly.pdbx_seq_one_letter_code
_entity_poly.pdbx_strand_id
1 'polypeptide(L)'
;MSTALRQELRCIFANGGYKVKPHLIEKIEDSNGNVIYEFKHESENVLNKSLVYILNELLTGTYDLNMIDYNYPTCSSLINKLSNKYALKTGTTDTDAWTIGYNKDILIGVWNGYDNARDITIDATKISKNIWADTIEEYFKDTKPSWYKMPDNVVGVLVNPIDGKLANENSQKKKILYYIKGTEPLD
;
A
#
# COMPACT_ATOMS: atom_id res chain seq x y z
N MET A 1 10.46 -8.58 -15.54
CA MET A 1 9.29 -7.69 -15.50
C MET A 1 9.82 -6.30 -15.21
N SER A 2 9.58 -5.32 -16.09
CA SER A 2 10.14 -3.97 -15.96
C SER A 2 9.61 -3.25 -14.71
N THR A 3 10.38 -2.30 -14.17
CA THR A 3 10.00 -1.47 -13.02
C THR A 3 8.67 -0.72 -13.27
N ALA A 4 8.47 -0.23 -14.51
CA ALA A 4 7.24 0.44 -14.91
C ALA A 4 6.00 -0.46 -14.76
N LEU A 5 6.06 -1.72 -15.21
CA LEU A 5 4.93 -2.66 -15.10
C LEU A 5 4.60 -2.99 -13.64
N ARG A 6 5.60 -3.02 -12.75
CA ARG A 6 5.37 -3.23 -11.31
C ARG A 6 4.69 -2.02 -10.65
N GLN A 7 4.98 -0.82 -11.11
CA GLN A 7 4.33 0.40 -10.63
C GLN A 7 2.89 0.50 -11.11
N GLU A 8 2.61 0.18 -12.39
CA GLU A 8 1.25 0.16 -12.94
C GLU A 8 0.30 -0.75 -12.14
N LEU A 9 0.76 -1.97 -11.79
CA LEU A 9 -0.05 -2.91 -11.00
C LEU A 9 -0.41 -2.36 -9.62
N ARG A 10 0.50 -1.62 -8.98
CA ARG A 10 0.25 -1.04 -7.65
C ARG A 10 -0.68 0.17 -7.70
N CYS A 11 -0.61 0.95 -8.77
CA CYS A 11 -1.57 2.03 -9.03
C CYS A 11 -3.01 1.48 -9.11
N ILE A 12 -3.22 0.27 -9.66
CA ILE A 12 -4.55 -0.36 -9.71
C ILE A 12 -5.11 -0.58 -8.30
N PHE A 13 -4.29 -1.05 -7.35
CA PHE A 13 -4.74 -1.25 -5.95
C PHE A 13 -5.00 0.09 -5.25
N ALA A 14 -4.12 1.08 -5.43
CA ALA A 14 -4.30 2.43 -4.90
C ALA A 14 -5.55 3.11 -5.46
N ASN A 15 -5.87 2.86 -6.73
CA ASN A 15 -7.05 3.39 -7.41
C ASN A 15 -8.32 2.53 -7.21
N GLY A 16 -8.35 1.63 -6.21
CA GLY A 16 -9.55 0.84 -5.88
C GLY A 16 -9.97 -0.17 -6.94
N GLY A 17 -9.03 -0.67 -7.74
CA GLY A 17 -9.26 -1.65 -8.80
C GLY A 17 -9.33 -1.07 -10.21
N TYR A 18 -9.10 0.23 -10.36
CA TYR A 18 -9.10 0.90 -11.66
C TYR A 18 -7.69 1.05 -12.22
N LYS A 19 -7.50 0.61 -13.45
CA LYS A 19 -6.32 0.90 -14.26
C LYS A 19 -6.49 2.28 -14.87
N VAL A 20 -5.47 3.12 -14.74
CA VAL A 20 -5.38 4.43 -15.40
C VAL A 20 -4.14 4.47 -16.28
N LYS A 21 -4.19 5.21 -17.36
CA LYS A 21 -3.04 5.40 -18.27
C LYS A 21 -2.08 6.43 -17.65
N PRO A 22 -0.81 6.07 -17.38
CA PRO A 22 0.16 7.03 -16.90
C PRO A 22 0.44 8.11 -17.96
N HIS A 23 0.62 9.36 -17.52
CA HIS A 23 0.99 10.47 -18.38
C HIS A 23 1.90 11.44 -17.61
N LEU A 24 2.64 12.25 -18.34
CA LEU A 24 3.54 13.28 -17.80
C LEU A 24 3.07 14.69 -18.12
N ILE A 25 2.27 14.85 -19.18
CA ILE A 25 1.79 16.13 -19.66
C ILE A 25 0.27 16.14 -19.53
N GLU A 26 -0.24 16.99 -18.67
CA GLU A 26 -1.66 17.20 -18.43
C GLU A 26 -2.28 18.07 -19.52
N LYS A 27 -1.64 19.22 -19.77
CA LYS A 27 -2.13 20.22 -20.70
C LYS A 27 -0.96 21.00 -21.32
N ILE A 28 -1.12 21.40 -22.60
CA ILE A 28 -0.23 22.33 -23.28
C ILE A 28 -1.08 23.52 -23.78
N GLU A 29 -0.66 24.72 -23.47
CA GLU A 29 -1.28 25.97 -23.92
C GLU A 29 -0.29 26.80 -24.75
N ASP A 30 -0.82 27.58 -25.70
CA ASP A 30 -0.04 28.57 -26.43
C ASP A 30 0.17 29.86 -25.59
N SER A 31 0.90 30.82 -26.13
CA SER A 31 1.16 32.11 -25.47
C SER A 31 -0.09 32.97 -25.24
N ASN A 32 -1.22 32.63 -25.88
CA ASN A 32 -2.49 33.33 -25.77
C ASN A 32 -3.46 32.62 -24.80
N GLY A 33 -3.03 31.48 -24.19
CA GLY A 33 -3.86 30.67 -23.31
C GLY A 33 -4.79 29.67 -24.04
N ASN A 34 -4.65 29.48 -25.34
CA ASN A 34 -5.41 28.47 -26.07
C ASN A 34 -4.86 27.08 -25.79
N VAL A 35 -5.73 26.12 -25.46
CA VAL A 35 -5.34 24.74 -25.21
C VAL A 35 -5.00 24.05 -26.53
N ILE A 36 -3.73 23.65 -26.70
CA ILE A 36 -3.22 22.91 -27.85
C ILE A 36 -3.38 21.40 -27.64
N TYR A 37 -3.20 20.96 -26.39
CA TYR A 37 -3.32 19.56 -25.97
C TYR A 37 -3.85 19.46 -24.55
N GLU A 38 -4.73 18.49 -24.32
CA GLU A 38 -5.22 18.12 -23.00
C GLU A 38 -5.30 16.60 -22.92
N PHE A 39 -4.72 16.04 -21.84
CA PHE A 39 -4.75 14.60 -21.62
C PHE A 39 -6.17 14.15 -21.29
N LYS A 40 -6.65 13.14 -21.97
CA LYS A 40 -7.95 12.52 -21.66
C LYS A 40 -7.76 11.41 -20.63
N HIS A 41 -8.30 11.64 -19.45
CA HIS A 41 -8.29 10.65 -18.38
C HIS A 41 -9.22 9.49 -18.71
N GLU A 42 -8.63 8.34 -18.97
CA GLU A 42 -9.34 7.09 -19.19
C GLU A 42 -9.04 6.13 -18.06
N SER A 43 -10.07 5.49 -17.51
CA SER A 43 -9.94 4.47 -16.48
C SER A 43 -10.78 3.25 -16.82
N GLU A 44 -10.25 2.07 -16.54
CA GLU A 44 -10.90 0.79 -16.71
C GLU A 44 -10.94 0.03 -15.39
N ASN A 45 -12.11 -0.48 -15.00
CA ASN A 45 -12.19 -1.36 -13.85
C ASN A 45 -11.67 -2.75 -14.22
N VAL A 46 -10.53 -3.14 -13.66
CA VAL A 46 -9.85 -4.41 -13.96
C VAL A 46 -9.82 -5.37 -12.78
N LEU A 47 -10.12 -4.90 -11.56
CA LEU A 47 -10.18 -5.73 -10.36
C LEU A 47 -11.45 -5.47 -9.54
N ASN A 48 -11.95 -6.53 -8.90
CA ASN A 48 -13.09 -6.43 -8.00
C ASN A 48 -12.77 -5.52 -6.81
N LYS A 49 -13.60 -4.50 -6.60
CA LYS A 49 -13.44 -3.47 -5.55
C LYS A 49 -13.32 -4.06 -4.14
N SER A 50 -14.05 -5.12 -3.86
CA SER A 50 -14.07 -5.76 -2.53
C SER A 50 -12.78 -6.52 -2.26
N LEU A 51 -12.24 -7.21 -3.28
CA LEU A 51 -10.94 -7.88 -3.18
C LEU A 51 -9.80 -6.87 -3.01
N VAL A 52 -9.87 -5.76 -3.73
CA VAL A 52 -8.87 -4.67 -3.59
C VAL A 52 -8.95 -4.03 -2.21
N TYR A 53 -10.16 -3.80 -1.67
CA TYR A 53 -10.32 -3.30 -0.30
C TYR A 53 -9.68 -4.25 0.72
N ILE A 54 -9.97 -5.55 0.64
CA ILE A 54 -9.40 -6.57 1.54
C ILE A 54 -7.88 -6.61 1.41
N LEU A 55 -7.33 -6.55 0.19
CA LEU A 55 -5.88 -6.49 -0.02
C LEU A 55 -5.25 -5.25 0.62
N ASN A 56 -5.87 -4.07 0.45
CA ASN A 56 -5.39 -2.83 1.04
C ASN A 56 -5.39 -2.92 2.58
N GLU A 57 -6.41 -3.51 3.18
CA GLU A 57 -6.46 -3.79 4.62
C GLU A 57 -5.37 -4.77 5.07
N LEU A 58 -5.13 -5.84 4.33
CA LEU A 58 -4.06 -6.80 4.64
C LEU A 58 -2.68 -6.15 4.58
N LEU A 59 -2.44 -5.23 3.63
CA LEU A 59 -1.18 -4.52 3.49
C LEU A 59 -0.87 -3.59 4.67
N THR A 60 -1.85 -3.19 5.47
CA THR A 60 -1.61 -2.47 6.74
C THR A 60 -0.93 -3.36 7.79
N GLY A 61 -1.05 -4.67 7.67
CA GLY A 61 -0.43 -5.65 8.57
C GLY A 61 1.09 -5.63 8.55
N THR A 62 1.72 -5.04 7.55
CA THR A 62 3.18 -4.97 7.41
C THR A 62 3.88 -4.17 8.52
N TYR A 63 3.16 -3.34 9.26
CA TYR A 63 3.64 -2.59 10.43
C TYR A 63 2.80 -2.82 11.70
N ASP A 64 1.92 -3.83 11.71
CA ASP A 64 1.08 -4.17 12.85
C ASP A 64 1.72 -5.28 13.70
N LEU A 65 2.05 -4.98 14.94
CA LEU A 65 2.67 -5.93 15.87
C LEU A 65 1.77 -7.11 16.25
N ASN A 66 0.46 -7.01 16.08
CA ASN A 66 -0.45 -8.15 16.26
C ASN A 66 -0.25 -9.24 15.20
N MET A 67 0.44 -8.91 14.10
CA MET A 67 0.78 -9.86 13.03
C MET A 67 2.13 -10.55 13.26
N ILE A 68 2.77 -10.36 14.42
CA ILE A 68 3.99 -11.09 14.76
C ILE A 68 3.64 -12.57 15.03
N ASP A 69 4.27 -13.46 14.26
CA ASP A 69 4.23 -14.90 14.46
C ASP A 69 5.66 -15.45 14.33
N TYR A 70 5.99 -16.19 13.29
CA TYR A 70 7.36 -16.69 13.00
C TYR A 70 8.31 -15.55 12.63
N ASN A 71 7.79 -14.49 12.03
CA ASN A 71 8.57 -13.32 11.62
C ASN A 71 7.92 -12.02 12.10
N TYR A 72 8.75 -11.00 12.24
CA TYR A 72 8.27 -9.64 12.45
C TYR A 72 7.70 -9.07 11.15
N PRO A 73 6.62 -8.28 11.22
CA PRO A 73 6.14 -7.49 10.09
C PRO A 73 7.26 -6.63 9.53
N THR A 74 7.42 -6.64 8.21
CA THR A 74 8.61 -6.08 7.53
C THR A 74 8.83 -4.58 7.71
N CYS A 75 7.77 -3.86 8.11
CA CYS A 75 7.78 -2.41 8.39
C CYS A 75 7.50 -2.09 9.86
N SER A 76 7.67 -3.05 10.79
CA SER A 76 7.44 -2.86 12.24
C SER A 76 8.25 -1.70 12.82
N SER A 77 9.43 -1.39 12.27
CA SER A 77 10.24 -0.24 12.66
C SER A 77 9.59 1.12 12.39
N LEU A 78 8.54 1.16 11.58
CA LEU A 78 7.84 2.40 11.21
C LEU A 78 6.61 2.68 12.10
N ILE A 79 6.19 1.76 12.98
CA ILE A 79 4.94 1.88 13.74
C ILE A 79 4.83 3.19 14.52
N ASN A 80 5.93 3.66 15.09
CA ASN A 80 5.97 4.91 15.86
C ASN A 80 6.20 6.17 15.00
N LYS A 81 6.43 5.99 13.69
CA LYS A 81 6.61 7.09 12.74
C LYS A 81 5.32 7.41 11.98
N LEU A 82 4.47 6.41 11.78
CA LEU A 82 3.27 6.55 10.96
C LEU A 82 2.10 7.05 11.82
N SER A 83 1.59 8.23 11.50
CA SER A 83 0.44 8.85 12.17
C SER A 83 -0.90 8.48 11.53
N ASN A 84 -0.87 7.90 10.32
CA ASN A 84 -2.04 7.59 9.52
C ASN A 84 -2.00 6.14 8.98
N LYS A 85 -3.08 5.74 8.30
CA LYS A 85 -3.23 4.40 7.74
C LYS A 85 -2.73 4.35 6.30
N TYR A 86 -1.85 3.38 6.02
CA TYR A 86 -1.24 3.16 4.71
C TYR A 86 -1.19 1.68 4.34
N ALA A 87 -1.40 1.35 3.08
CA ALA A 87 -1.07 0.06 2.52
C ALA A 87 0.42 0.06 2.15
N LEU A 88 1.21 -0.85 2.72
CA LEU A 88 2.66 -0.83 2.61
C LEU A 88 3.22 -2.19 2.20
N LYS A 89 4.21 -2.21 1.31
CA LYS A 89 4.92 -3.42 0.89
C LYS A 89 6.37 -3.15 0.59
N THR A 90 7.24 -3.95 1.19
CA THR A 90 8.69 -3.95 0.94
C THR A 90 9.09 -5.04 -0.05
N GLY A 91 10.19 -4.81 -0.73
CA GLY A 91 10.90 -5.81 -1.53
C GLY A 91 12.39 -5.65 -1.30
N THR A 92 13.09 -6.75 -1.09
CA THR A 92 14.53 -6.75 -0.85
C THR A 92 15.17 -7.88 -1.63
N THR A 93 16.29 -7.58 -2.26
CA THR A 93 17.24 -8.53 -2.85
C THR A 93 18.61 -8.27 -2.23
N ASP A 94 19.63 -8.99 -2.68
CA ASP A 94 21.01 -8.73 -2.23
C ASP A 94 21.49 -7.33 -2.68
N THR A 95 20.96 -6.82 -3.78
CA THR A 95 21.42 -5.58 -4.44
C THR A 95 20.44 -4.41 -4.34
N ASP A 96 19.18 -4.64 -3.94
CA ASP A 96 18.09 -3.64 -3.99
C ASP A 96 17.20 -3.69 -2.76
N ALA A 97 16.74 -2.53 -2.33
CA ALA A 97 15.65 -2.39 -1.37
C ALA A 97 14.55 -1.45 -1.89
N TRP A 98 13.33 -1.94 -1.89
CA TRP A 98 12.15 -1.20 -2.27
C TRP A 98 11.18 -1.02 -1.10
N THR A 99 10.63 0.16 -0.97
CA THR A 99 9.46 0.41 -0.12
C THR A 99 8.42 1.13 -0.96
N ILE A 100 7.24 0.53 -1.07
CA ILE A 100 6.12 1.14 -1.78
C ILE A 100 4.92 1.14 -0.85
N GLY A 101 4.35 2.30 -0.67
CA GLY A 101 3.17 2.47 0.16
C GLY A 101 2.26 3.55 -0.39
N TYR A 102 1.01 3.46 -0.01
CA TYR A 102 -0.04 4.32 -0.53
C TYR A 102 -1.26 4.37 0.40
N ASN A 103 -2.04 5.38 0.19
CA ASN A 103 -3.44 5.45 0.59
C ASN A 103 -4.29 5.79 -0.66
N LYS A 104 -5.50 6.31 -0.46
CA LYS A 104 -6.36 6.71 -1.57
C LYS A 104 -5.86 7.96 -2.32
N ASP A 105 -5.07 8.80 -1.66
CA ASP A 105 -4.71 10.13 -2.15
C ASP A 105 -3.35 10.16 -2.85
N ILE A 106 -2.41 9.29 -2.44
CA ILE A 106 -1.04 9.27 -2.98
C ILE A 106 -0.43 7.88 -2.91
N LEU A 107 0.42 7.57 -3.90
CA LEU A 107 1.31 6.41 -3.92
C LEU A 107 2.76 6.88 -4.03
N ILE A 108 3.61 6.42 -3.12
CA ILE A 108 5.05 6.70 -3.10
C ILE A 108 5.81 5.38 -3.18
N GLY A 109 6.79 5.35 -4.07
CA GLY A 109 7.76 4.27 -4.19
C GLY A 109 9.17 4.78 -3.97
N VAL A 110 9.92 4.13 -3.06
CA VAL A 110 11.32 4.44 -2.79
C VAL A 110 12.18 3.24 -3.13
N TRP A 111 13.19 3.45 -3.94
CA TRP A 111 14.22 2.48 -4.27
C TRP A 111 15.55 2.91 -3.66
N ASN A 112 16.29 1.93 -3.16
CA ASN A 112 17.64 2.11 -2.68
C ASN A 112 18.51 0.97 -3.22
N GLY A 113 19.61 1.31 -3.88
CA GLY A 113 20.51 0.39 -4.54
C GLY A 113 21.63 1.13 -5.25
N TYR A 114 22.34 0.42 -6.12
CA TYR A 114 23.43 0.99 -6.92
C TYR A 114 23.14 0.82 -8.42
N ASP A 115 23.54 1.78 -9.26
CA ASP A 115 23.39 1.70 -10.71
C ASP A 115 24.08 0.48 -11.30
N ASN A 116 25.25 0.13 -10.76
CA ASN A 116 25.92 -1.14 -11.03
C ASN A 116 25.60 -2.10 -9.89
N ALA A 117 24.90 -3.19 -10.18
CA ALA A 117 24.47 -4.17 -9.20
C ALA A 117 25.63 -4.65 -8.31
N ARG A 118 25.53 -4.36 -7.02
CA ARG A 118 26.42 -4.82 -5.96
C ARG A 118 25.63 -4.94 -4.66
N ASP A 119 26.11 -5.79 -3.77
CA ASP A 119 25.43 -6.09 -2.52
C ASP A 119 25.22 -4.83 -1.68
N ILE A 120 24.03 -4.74 -1.09
CA ILE A 120 23.65 -3.73 -0.12
C ILE A 120 23.70 -4.32 1.30
N THR A 121 23.98 -3.47 2.28
CA THR A 121 23.97 -3.87 3.69
C THR A 121 22.54 -3.99 4.23
N ILE A 122 22.38 -4.73 5.34
CA ILE A 122 21.10 -4.79 6.08
C ILE A 122 20.60 -3.37 6.46
N ASP A 123 21.50 -2.46 6.82
CA ASP A 123 21.11 -1.08 7.16
C ASP A 123 20.61 -0.31 5.95
N ALA A 124 21.14 -0.58 4.76
CA ALA A 124 20.65 0.00 3.52
C ALA A 124 19.17 -0.36 3.26
N THR A 125 18.70 -1.53 3.69
CA THR A 125 17.28 -1.92 3.56
C THR A 125 16.34 -1.07 4.42
N LYS A 126 16.86 -0.42 5.46
CA LYS A 126 16.09 0.49 6.31
C LYS A 126 15.95 1.88 5.70
N ILE A 127 16.86 2.27 4.81
CA ILE A 127 16.89 3.59 4.19
C ILE A 127 15.62 3.85 3.40
N SER A 128 15.24 2.95 2.49
CA SER A 128 14.03 3.11 1.69
C SER A 128 12.76 3.23 2.53
N LYS A 129 12.69 2.49 3.66
CA LYS A 129 11.55 2.56 4.60
C LYS A 129 11.49 3.91 5.31
N ASN A 130 12.63 4.41 5.80
CA ASN A 130 12.69 5.68 6.49
C ASN A 130 12.39 6.86 5.56
N ILE A 131 12.99 6.88 4.37
CA ILE A 131 12.71 7.92 3.36
C ILE A 131 11.23 7.92 3.01
N TRP A 132 10.63 6.72 2.80
CA TRP A 132 9.21 6.60 2.51
C TRP A 132 8.36 7.19 3.63
N ALA A 133 8.64 6.79 4.90
CA ALA A 133 7.87 7.26 6.05
C ALA A 133 8.00 8.77 6.25
N ASP A 134 9.23 9.30 6.22
CA ASP A 134 9.46 10.72 6.41
C ASP A 134 8.80 11.56 5.29
N THR A 135 8.81 11.05 4.04
CA THR A 135 8.16 11.73 2.91
C THR A 135 6.64 11.75 3.02
N ILE A 136 6.01 10.62 3.39
CA ILE A 136 4.54 10.55 3.47
C ILE A 136 4.00 11.35 4.65
N GLU A 137 4.70 11.32 5.80
CA GLU A 137 4.30 12.09 6.98
C GLU A 137 4.48 13.59 6.76
N GLU A 138 5.55 14.03 6.10
CA GLU A 138 5.73 15.43 5.70
C GLU A 138 4.65 15.88 4.70
N TYR A 139 4.28 15.02 3.72
CA TYR A 139 3.20 15.32 2.77
C TYR A 139 1.85 15.56 3.46
N PHE A 140 1.56 14.81 4.52
CA PHE A 140 0.27 14.91 5.25
C PHE A 140 0.34 15.74 6.54
N LYS A 141 1.44 16.45 6.82
CA LYS A 141 1.60 17.20 8.09
C LYS A 141 0.47 18.18 8.38
N ASP A 142 -0.07 18.82 7.35
CA ASP A 142 -1.13 19.83 7.46
C ASP A 142 -2.49 19.32 6.97
N THR A 143 -2.59 18.06 6.55
CA THR A 143 -3.82 17.47 5.99
C THR A 143 -4.04 16.07 6.55
N LYS A 144 -5.31 15.66 6.59
CA LYS A 144 -5.67 14.31 7.00
C LYS A 144 -5.93 13.45 5.77
N PRO A 145 -5.16 12.35 5.57
CA PRO A 145 -5.37 11.47 4.42
C PRO A 145 -6.70 10.74 4.50
N SER A 146 -7.25 10.39 3.34
CA SER A 146 -8.43 9.56 3.23
C SER A 146 -8.09 8.08 3.11
N TRP A 147 -9.00 7.21 3.56
CA TRP A 147 -8.92 5.77 3.38
C TRP A 147 -10.08 5.26 2.52
N TYR A 148 -9.98 4.03 2.08
CA TYR A 148 -11.00 3.41 1.22
C TYR A 148 -12.27 3.13 2.01
N LYS A 149 -13.43 3.40 1.39
CA LYS A 149 -14.72 3.02 1.94
C LYS A 149 -14.92 1.51 1.80
N MET A 150 -15.25 0.84 2.90
CA MET A 150 -15.57 -0.59 2.89
C MET A 150 -16.78 -0.87 2.00
N PRO A 151 -16.68 -1.80 1.04
CA PRO A 151 -17.81 -2.23 0.23
C PRO A 151 -18.87 -2.97 1.05
N ASP A 152 -20.14 -2.89 0.62
CA ASP A 152 -21.27 -3.45 1.36
C ASP A 152 -21.24 -4.97 1.49
N ASN A 153 -20.57 -5.67 0.58
CA ASN A 153 -20.38 -7.13 0.60
C ASN A 153 -19.09 -7.58 1.33
N VAL A 154 -18.42 -6.66 2.02
CA VAL A 154 -17.27 -6.97 2.89
C VAL A 154 -17.70 -6.90 4.35
N VAL A 155 -17.16 -7.76 5.18
CA VAL A 155 -17.35 -7.78 6.62
C VAL A 155 -16.01 -7.84 7.34
N GLY A 156 -15.89 -7.09 8.43
CA GLY A 156 -14.75 -7.18 9.36
C GLY A 156 -15.09 -8.15 10.49
N VAL A 157 -14.23 -9.13 10.71
CA VAL A 157 -14.41 -10.17 11.73
C VAL A 157 -13.19 -10.19 12.65
N LEU A 158 -13.45 -10.26 13.96
CA LEU A 158 -12.39 -10.35 14.97
C LEU A 158 -11.87 -11.80 15.02
N VAL A 159 -10.64 -11.99 14.59
CA VAL A 159 -10.01 -13.30 14.51
C VAL A 159 -8.69 -13.33 15.29
N ASN A 160 -8.24 -14.53 15.64
CA ASN A 160 -6.86 -14.76 16.01
C ASN A 160 -6.02 -14.83 14.70
N PRO A 161 -5.13 -13.86 14.45
CA PRO A 161 -4.41 -13.81 13.18
C PRO A 161 -3.39 -14.94 12.99
N ILE A 162 -3.10 -15.74 14.03
CA ILE A 162 -2.15 -16.85 13.98
C ILE A 162 -2.80 -18.10 13.39
N ASP A 163 -4.00 -18.45 13.85
CA ASP A 163 -4.71 -19.67 13.42
C ASP A 163 -5.87 -19.40 12.46
N GLY A 164 -6.23 -18.13 12.28
CA GLY A 164 -7.31 -17.69 11.39
C GLY A 164 -8.71 -17.94 11.91
N LYS A 165 -8.89 -18.46 13.13
CA LYS A 165 -10.19 -18.74 13.76
C LYS A 165 -10.80 -17.50 14.39
N LEU A 166 -12.09 -17.55 14.67
CA LEU A 166 -12.76 -16.52 15.45
C LEU A 166 -12.04 -16.31 16.80
N ALA A 167 -11.77 -15.05 17.11
CA ALA A 167 -11.14 -14.73 18.38
C ALA A 167 -12.12 -14.92 19.54
N ASN A 168 -11.66 -15.58 20.59
CA ASN A 168 -12.39 -15.79 21.85
C ASN A 168 -11.62 -15.18 23.03
N GLU A 169 -12.10 -15.39 24.26
CA GLU A 169 -11.48 -14.84 25.47
C GLU A 169 -10.03 -15.32 25.66
N ASN A 170 -9.73 -16.55 25.25
CA ASN A 170 -8.42 -17.18 25.38
C ASN A 170 -7.44 -16.83 24.25
N SER A 171 -7.89 -16.14 23.19
CA SER A 171 -7.03 -15.74 22.08
C SER A 171 -6.00 -14.71 22.54
N GLN A 172 -4.73 -15.08 22.49
CA GLN A 172 -3.61 -14.21 22.88
C GLN A 172 -3.48 -12.97 21.98
N LYS A 173 -3.83 -13.13 20.70
CA LYS A 173 -3.84 -12.05 19.72
C LYS A 173 -5.22 -11.96 19.09
N LYS A 174 -5.64 -10.72 18.84
CA LYS A 174 -6.95 -10.44 18.24
C LYS A 174 -6.77 -9.32 17.23
N LYS A 175 -7.28 -9.53 16.01
CA LYS A 175 -7.27 -8.53 14.96
C LYS A 175 -8.55 -8.63 14.13
N ILE A 176 -9.07 -7.49 13.70
CA ILE A 176 -10.12 -7.47 12.68
C ILE A 176 -9.47 -7.74 11.33
N LEU A 177 -9.84 -8.86 10.69
CA LEU A 177 -9.55 -9.13 9.29
C LEU A 177 -10.85 -9.02 8.48
N TYR A 178 -10.71 -8.76 7.20
CA TYR A 178 -11.84 -8.48 6.32
C TYR A 178 -12.05 -9.63 5.34
N TYR A 179 -13.31 -9.96 5.11
CA TYR A 179 -13.75 -11.10 4.30
C TYR A 179 -14.88 -10.67 3.36
N ILE A 180 -15.03 -11.36 2.24
CA ILE A 180 -16.29 -11.29 1.50
C ILE A 180 -17.37 -11.97 2.37
N LYS A 181 -18.53 -11.36 2.54
CA LYS A 181 -19.64 -11.94 3.31
C LYS A 181 -19.94 -13.36 2.86
N GLY A 182 -19.98 -14.29 3.81
CA GLY A 182 -20.16 -15.72 3.57
C GLY A 182 -18.86 -16.51 3.36
N THR A 183 -17.68 -15.85 3.46
CA THR A 183 -16.37 -16.52 3.41
C THR A 183 -15.56 -16.32 4.70
N GLU A 184 -16.14 -15.67 5.70
CA GLU A 184 -15.56 -15.51 7.02
C GLU A 184 -15.45 -16.86 7.76
N PRO A 185 -14.48 -17.01 8.68
CA PRO A 185 -14.34 -18.25 9.46
C PRO A 185 -15.60 -18.51 10.29
N LEU A 186 -16.01 -19.77 10.34
CA LEU A 186 -17.11 -20.29 11.14
C LEU A 186 -16.49 -21.13 12.26
N ASP A 187 -16.26 -20.58 13.43
CA ASP A 187 -15.68 -21.22 14.64
C ASP A 187 -14.25 -21.80 14.52
#